data_cff6001672a020197f3bad69c409c87e
#
_entry.id   cff6001672a020197f3bad69c409c87e
#
_cell.length_a   1.000
_cell.length_b   1.000
_cell.length_c   1.000
_cell.angle_alpha   90.00
_cell.angle_beta   90.00
_cell.angle_gamma   90.00
#
_symmetry.space_group_name_H-M   'P 1'
#
loop_
_entity.id
_entity.type
_entity.pdbx_description
1 polymer ?
#
loop_
_entity_poly.entity_id
_entity_poly.type
_entity_poly.pdbx_seq_one_letter_code
_entity_poly.pdbx_strand_id
1 'polypeptide(L)'
;DVAPSRGLGDVYKRQVYKNTEIKVPGPGKAELVFTAEDGTEIRELIHNFTGSGIIQGIHNTDKSISSFAHACFKYALDTKQDLWFATKDTISKKYDHNFKDIFQEIYDAEYAEQFKAAGIEYFYTLIDDAVARVMKAKGGFIWACKNYDGDVMSDMVSSAFGSLAMMTSVLVSPSGVYEYEAAHGTVQRHYYKYLKGEETSTNSVATIFAWTGALRKRGEMDKLEAVSY
;
A
#
# COMPACT_ATOMS: atom_id res chain seq x y z
N ASP A 1 13.01 21.30 -4.55
CA ASP A 1 13.60 19.96 -4.54
C ASP A 1 12.61 18.97 -3.97
N VAL A 2 11.76 18.43 -4.84
CA VAL A 2 10.68 17.49 -4.51
C VAL A 2 11.10 16.04 -4.86
N ALA A 3 12.39 15.79 -4.92
CA ALA A 3 12.91 14.58 -5.55
C ALA A 3 12.87 13.29 -4.72
N PRO A 4 12.99 13.24 -3.37
CA PRO A 4 13.05 11.95 -2.67
C PRO A 4 11.70 11.23 -2.53
N SER A 5 10.61 11.97 -2.34
CA SER A 5 9.28 11.42 -2.12
C SER A 5 8.64 10.88 -3.40
N ARG A 6 8.86 11.54 -4.53
CA ARG A 6 8.45 11.03 -5.85
C ARG A 6 9.10 9.69 -6.19
N GLY A 7 10.33 9.45 -5.72
CA GLY A 7 11.04 8.21 -5.94
C GLY A 7 10.39 7.02 -5.25
N LEU A 8 9.89 7.16 -4.02
CA LEU A 8 9.30 6.05 -3.25
C LEU A 8 7.87 5.74 -3.69
N GLY A 9 7.01 6.74 -3.81
CA GLY A 9 5.67 6.55 -4.35
C GLY A 9 5.69 6.01 -5.79
N ASP A 10 6.66 6.42 -6.58
CA ASP A 10 6.83 6.01 -7.97
C ASP A 10 7.33 4.55 -8.08
N VAL A 11 8.20 4.08 -7.17
CA VAL A 11 8.67 2.69 -7.12
C VAL A 11 7.52 1.75 -6.77
N TYR A 12 6.72 2.05 -5.76
CA TYR A 12 5.56 1.22 -5.37
C TYR A 12 4.42 1.28 -6.42
N LYS A 13 4.13 2.43 -6.98
CA LYS A 13 3.14 2.59 -8.06
C LYS A 13 3.54 1.88 -9.34
N ARG A 14 4.83 1.85 -9.67
CA ARG A 14 5.32 1.22 -10.91
C ARG A 14 5.17 -0.30 -10.94
N GLN A 15 5.07 -0.98 -9.83
CA GLN A 15 4.97 -2.44 -9.80
C GLN A 15 3.59 -2.95 -10.22
N VAL A 16 2.53 -2.40 -9.65
CA VAL A 16 1.14 -2.76 -9.97
C VAL A 16 0.56 -1.81 -11.01
N TYR A 17 0.88 -0.51 -10.92
CA TYR A 17 0.33 0.55 -11.78
C TYR A 17 1.24 0.91 -12.96
N LYS A 18 2.23 0.09 -13.30
CA LYS A 18 3.13 0.35 -14.43
C LYS A 18 2.41 0.32 -15.78
N ASN A 19 1.19 -0.21 -15.82
CA ASN A 19 0.41 -0.36 -17.04
C ASN A 19 1.13 -1.21 -18.10
N THR A 20 1.68 -2.36 -17.66
CA THR A 20 2.26 -3.35 -18.57
C THR A 20 1.14 -4.19 -19.13
N GLU A 21 0.55 -3.74 -20.24
CA GLU A 21 -0.63 -4.35 -20.84
C GLU A 21 -0.43 -4.55 -22.34
N ILE A 22 -0.99 -5.63 -22.87
CA ILE A 22 -1.01 -5.93 -24.28
C ILE A 22 -2.45 -6.20 -24.71
N LYS A 23 -2.94 -5.45 -25.70
CA LYS A 23 -4.20 -5.76 -26.36
C LYS A 23 -3.94 -6.85 -27.40
N VAL A 24 -4.50 -8.02 -27.17
CA VAL A 24 -4.41 -9.18 -28.08
C VAL A 24 -5.38 -8.98 -29.24
N PRO A 25 -4.91 -8.90 -30.52
CA PRO A 25 -5.79 -8.56 -31.66
C PRO A 25 -6.61 -9.74 -32.17
N GLY A 26 -6.24 -10.98 -31.86
CA GLY A 26 -6.90 -12.17 -32.40
C GLY A 26 -6.33 -13.47 -31.83
N PRO A 27 -6.61 -14.62 -32.49
CA PRO A 27 -6.11 -15.90 -32.01
C PRO A 27 -4.59 -15.98 -31.94
N GLY A 28 -4.07 -16.64 -30.91
CA GLY A 28 -2.63 -16.78 -30.71
C GLY A 28 -2.26 -17.28 -29.31
N LYS A 29 -0.99 -17.57 -29.13
CA LYS A 29 -0.41 -18.05 -27.87
C LYS A 29 0.20 -16.90 -27.08
N ALA A 30 -0.09 -16.82 -25.79
CA ALA A 30 0.55 -15.90 -24.87
C ALA A 30 1.37 -16.66 -23.83
N GLU A 31 2.62 -16.21 -23.62
CA GLU A 31 3.55 -16.78 -22.66
C GLU A 31 4.15 -15.70 -21.77
N LEU A 32 4.40 -16.04 -20.52
CA LEU A 32 5.28 -15.29 -19.64
C LEU A 32 6.69 -15.85 -19.80
N VAL A 33 7.65 -14.99 -20.12
CA VAL A 33 9.04 -15.37 -20.35
C VAL A 33 9.95 -14.58 -19.44
N PHE A 34 10.81 -15.27 -18.71
CA PHE A 34 11.93 -14.68 -18.00
C PHE A 34 13.22 -15.17 -18.66
N THR A 35 14.07 -14.23 -19.07
CA THR A 35 15.38 -14.52 -19.63
C THR A 35 16.46 -14.04 -18.67
N ALA A 36 17.24 -14.94 -18.13
CA ALA A 36 18.36 -14.64 -17.25
C ALA A 36 19.56 -14.02 -18.01
N GLU A 37 20.49 -13.42 -17.29
CA GLU A 37 21.69 -12.80 -17.90
C GLU A 37 22.57 -13.79 -18.66
N ASP A 38 22.59 -15.07 -18.27
CA ASP A 38 23.28 -16.15 -18.95
C ASP A 38 22.55 -16.69 -20.19
N GLY A 39 21.38 -16.13 -20.51
CA GLY A 39 20.53 -16.54 -21.61
C GLY A 39 19.56 -17.70 -21.30
N THR A 40 19.56 -18.22 -20.07
CA THR A 40 18.59 -19.24 -19.65
C THR A 40 17.19 -18.66 -19.62
N GLU A 41 16.22 -19.40 -20.17
CA GLU A 41 14.82 -18.97 -20.23
C GLU A 41 13.90 -19.84 -19.40
N ILE A 42 13.01 -19.20 -18.68
CA ILE A 42 11.85 -19.83 -18.02
C ILE A 42 10.60 -19.36 -18.77
N ARG A 43 9.78 -20.30 -19.23
CA ARG A 43 8.56 -20.03 -19.98
C ARG A 43 7.36 -20.64 -19.30
N GLU A 44 6.29 -19.86 -19.15
CA GLU A 44 5.01 -20.33 -18.62
C GLU A 44 3.89 -19.91 -19.59
N LEU A 45 3.05 -20.86 -19.99
CA LEU A 45 1.90 -20.56 -20.83
C LEU A 45 0.86 -19.77 -20.03
N ILE A 46 0.54 -18.55 -20.48
CA ILE A 46 -0.57 -17.77 -19.91
C ILE A 46 -1.90 -18.29 -20.49
N HIS A 47 -2.04 -18.26 -21.83
CA HIS A 47 -3.29 -18.64 -22.48
C HIS A 47 -3.13 -18.84 -23.99
N ASN A 48 -3.94 -19.73 -24.56
CA ASN A 48 -4.14 -19.86 -26.01
C ASN A 48 -5.42 -19.10 -26.38
N PHE A 49 -5.28 -17.92 -26.92
CA PHE A 49 -6.41 -17.08 -27.34
C PHE A 49 -7.05 -17.65 -28.59
N THR A 50 -8.37 -17.75 -28.60
CA THR A 50 -9.20 -18.10 -29.77
C THR A 50 -9.80 -16.88 -30.46
N GLY A 51 -9.62 -15.71 -29.87
CA GLY A 51 -10.08 -14.41 -30.36
C GLY A 51 -9.29 -13.27 -29.73
N SER A 52 -9.79 -12.04 -29.82
CA SER A 52 -9.18 -10.87 -29.21
C SER A 52 -9.30 -10.90 -27.67
N GLY A 53 -8.36 -10.25 -27.00
CA GLY A 53 -8.32 -10.19 -25.55
C GLY A 53 -7.35 -9.17 -25.01
N ILE A 54 -6.98 -9.31 -23.74
CA ILE A 54 -6.02 -8.44 -23.07
C ILE A 54 -5.12 -9.28 -22.15
N ILE A 55 -3.88 -8.86 -21.99
CA ILE A 55 -2.92 -9.42 -21.04
C ILE A 55 -2.37 -8.29 -20.19
N GLN A 56 -2.26 -8.53 -18.89
CA GLN A 56 -1.62 -7.64 -17.94
C GLN A 56 -0.49 -8.37 -17.19
N GLY A 57 0.64 -7.71 -17.01
CA GLY A 57 1.77 -8.20 -16.23
C GLY A 57 2.00 -7.37 -14.98
N ILE A 58 2.21 -8.04 -13.84
CA ILE A 58 2.62 -7.43 -12.58
C ILE A 58 3.91 -8.10 -12.08
N HIS A 59 4.73 -7.34 -11.36
CA HIS A 59 5.95 -7.87 -10.74
C HIS A 59 6.20 -7.23 -9.38
N ASN A 60 7.02 -7.87 -8.57
CA ASN A 60 7.62 -7.28 -7.38
C ASN A 60 9.03 -7.85 -7.17
N THR A 61 9.82 -7.19 -6.33
CA THR A 61 11.14 -7.67 -5.95
C THR A 61 11.16 -8.01 -4.46
N ASP A 62 11.91 -9.03 -4.08
CA ASP A 62 12.05 -9.44 -2.67
C ASP A 62 12.57 -8.30 -1.80
N LYS A 63 13.48 -7.48 -2.34
CA LYS A 63 13.97 -6.28 -1.67
C LYS A 63 12.86 -5.29 -1.34
N SER A 64 11.91 -5.09 -2.26
CA SER A 64 10.76 -4.20 -2.04
C SER A 64 9.81 -4.76 -1.00
N ILE A 65 9.53 -6.07 -1.06
CA ILE A 65 8.68 -6.76 -0.08
C ILE A 65 9.29 -6.70 1.31
N SER A 66 10.59 -7.00 1.43
CA SER A 66 11.32 -6.93 2.71
C SER A 66 11.30 -5.52 3.30
N SER A 67 11.52 -4.50 2.46
CA SER A 67 11.44 -3.10 2.87
C SER A 67 10.07 -2.72 3.41
N PHE A 68 9.00 -3.19 2.77
CA PHE A 68 7.63 -2.99 3.21
C PHE A 68 7.36 -3.71 4.54
N ALA A 69 7.82 -4.96 4.70
CA ALA A 69 7.69 -5.72 5.94
C ALA A 69 8.35 -4.99 7.12
N HIS A 70 9.61 -4.57 6.95
CA HIS A 70 10.31 -3.80 7.99
C HIS A 70 9.59 -2.50 8.36
N ALA A 71 9.06 -1.77 7.37
CA ALA A 71 8.29 -0.55 7.63
C ALA A 71 7.04 -0.84 8.46
N CYS A 72 6.30 -1.91 8.14
CA CYS A 72 5.11 -2.32 8.88
C CYS A 72 5.44 -2.74 10.32
N PHE A 73 6.45 -3.57 10.53
CA PHE A 73 6.85 -4.05 11.86
C PHE A 73 7.35 -2.89 12.75
N LYS A 74 8.18 -2.00 12.22
CA LYS A 74 8.65 -0.83 12.96
C LYS A 74 7.49 0.09 13.33
N TYR A 75 6.58 0.35 12.41
CA TYR A 75 5.42 1.19 12.69
C TYR A 75 4.48 0.59 13.74
N ALA A 76 4.29 -0.75 13.71
CA ALA A 76 3.52 -1.45 14.73
C ALA A 76 4.14 -1.33 16.12
N LEU A 77 5.47 -1.47 16.24
CA LEU A 77 6.19 -1.28 17.49
C LEU A 77 6.13 0.16 17.99
N ASP A 78 6.31 1.15 17.09
CA ASP A 78 6.25 2.58 17.44
C ASP A 78 4.87 2.99 17.96
N THR A 79 3.82 2.46 17.35
CA THR A 79 2.42 2.78 17.73
C THR A 79 1.84 1.83 18.77
N LYS A 80 2.54 0.75 19.10
CA LYS A 80 2.08 -0.33 20.01
C LYS A 80 0.73 -0.90 19.59
N GLN A 81 0.59 -1.22 18.30
CA GLN A 81 -0.61 -1.80 17.71
C GLN A 81 -0.32 -3.15 17.09
N ASP A 82 -1.31 -4.04 17.16
CA ASP A 82 -1.24 -5.31 16.45
C ASP A 82 -1.06 -5.11 14.94
N LEU A 83 -0.41 -6.04 14.29
CA LEU A 83 -0.19 -6.00 12.84
C LEU A 83 -0.88 -7.16 12.14
N TRP A 84 -1.85 -6.85 11.32
CA TRP A 84 -2.49 -7.79 10.42
C TRP A 84 -1.91 -7.63 9.02
N PHE A 85 -1.37 -8.70 8.47
CA PHE A 85 -0.95 -8.72 7.07
C PHE A 85 -1.88 -9.61 6.26
N ALA A 86 -2.34 -9.13 5.12
CA ALA A 86 -3.30 -9.85 4.31
C ALA A 86 -2.96 -9.85 2.82
N THR A 87 -3.07 -11.03 2.21
CA THR A 87 -2.97 -11.25 0.76
C THR A 87 -3.96 -12.33 0.32
N LYS A 88 -3.94 -12.75 -0.93
CA LYS A 88 -4.75 -13.86 -1.44
C LYS A 88 -3.87 -14.99 -1.98
N ASP A 89 -3.01 -15.56 -1.13
CA ASP A 89 -2.06 -16.62 -1.49
C ASP A 89 -2.72 -17.93 -1.93
N THR A 90 -3.99 -18.14 -1.62
CA THR A 90 -4.77 -19.26 -2.13
C THR A 90 -5.08 -19.19 -3.63
N ILE A 91 -5.08 -17.97 -4.18
CA ILE A 91 -5.28 -17.72 -5.62
C ILE A 91 -3.93 -17.43 -6.29
N SER A 92 -3.19 -16.47 -5.78
CA SER A 92 -1.87 -16.07 -6.30
C SER A 92 -0.76 -16.85 -5.57
N LYS A 93 -0.66 -18.14 -5.88
CA LYS A 93 0.13 -19.11 -5.12
C LYS A 93 1.64 -18.87 -5.13
N LYS A 94 2.18 -18.11 -6.07
CA LYS A 94 3.60 -17.74 -6.12
C LYS A 94 3.76 -16.28 -5.67
N TYR A 95 3.04 -15.36 -6.30
CA TYR A 95 3.20 -13.93 -6.06
C TYR A 95 2.82 -13.52 -4.63
N ASP A 96 1.61 -13.86 -4.19
CA ASP A 96 1.12 -13.52 -2.85
C ASP A 96 1.76 -14.36 -1.75
N HIS A 97 2.08 -15.62 -2.07
CA HIS A 97 2.77 -16.50 -1.14
C HIS A 97 4.18 -15.99 -0.82
N ASN A 98 4.91 -15.47 -1.80
CA ASN A 98 6.22 -14.87 -1.58
C ASN A 98 6.17 -13.66 -0.61
N PHE A 99 5.12 -12.84 -0.68
CA PHE A 99 4.91 -11.77 0.30
C PHE A 99 4.72 -12.32 1.72
N LYS A 100 3.90 -13.36 1.87
CA LYS A 100 3.64 -14.02 3.14
C LYS A 100 4.91 -14.59 3.74
N ASP A 101 5.69 -15.33 2.94
CA ASP A 101 6.90 -16.00 3.38
C ASP A 101 7.95 -14.96 3.84
N ILE A 102 8.22 -13.94 3.05
CA ILE A 102 9.18 -12.89 3.40
C ILE A 102 8.76 -12.15 4.68
N PHE A 103 7.47 -11.83 4.85
CA PHE A 103 6.97 -11.21 6.09
C PHE A 103 7.18 -12.13 7.27
N GLN A 104 6.88 -13.42 7.14
CA GLN A 104 7.04 -14.40 8.23
C GLN A 104 8.51 -14.60 8.60
N GLU A 105 9.39 -14.78 7.62
CA GLU A 105 10.83 -14.93 7.83
C GLU A 105 11.44 -13.73 8.57
N ILE A 106 11.09 -12.51 8.16
CA ILE A 106 11.56 -11.29 8.82
C ILE A 106 11.01 -11.18 10.24
N TYR A 107 9.72 -11.49 10.43
CA TYR A 107 9.11 -11.47 11.75
C TYR A 107 9.81 -12.43 12.71
N ASP A 108 9.99 -13.69 12.30
CA ASP A 108 10.60 -14.73 13.13
C ASP A 108 12.07 -14.41 13.46
N ALA A 109 12.80 -13.85 12.49
CA ALA A 109 14.23 -13.54 12.66
C ALA A 109 14.49 -12.29 13.49
N GLU A 110 13.67 -11.24 13.37
CA GLU A 110 14.03 -9.93 13.89
C GLU A 110 12.99 -9.31 14.85
N TYR A 111 11.71 -9.63 14.73
CA TYR A 111 10.65 -8.89 15.42
C TYR A 111 9.86 -9.68 16.45
N ALA A 112 9.85 -10.99 16.43
CA ALA A 112 9.02 -11.82 17.31
C ALA A 112 9.20 -11.50 18.80
N GLU A 113 10.45 -11.42 19.27
CA GLU A 113 10.74 -11.09 20.67
C GLU A 113 10.39 -9.63 21.01
N GLN A 114 10.53 -8.71 20.07
CA GLN A 114 10.18 -7.30 20.25
C GLN A 114 8.66 -7.14 20.36
N PHE A 115 7.88 -7.82 19.53
CA PHE A 115 6.42 -7.83 19.57
C PHE A 115 5.91 -8.40 20.87
N LYS A 116 6.47 -9.53 21.29
CA LYS A 116 6.15 -10.16 22.59
C LYS A 116 6.44 -9.23 23.76
N ALA A 117 7.58 -8.56 23.76
CA ALA A 117 7.94 -7.59 24.80
C ALA A 117 7.02 -6.37 24.81
N ALA A 118 6.55 -5.93 23.66
CA ALA A 118 5.62 -4.81 23.50
C ALA A 118 4.15 -5.21 23.81
N GLY A 119 3.84 -6.49 23.92
CA GLY A 119 2.48 -7.01 24.14
C GLY A 119 1.57 -6.83 22.93
N ILE A 120 2.10 -6.86 21.73
CA ILE A 120 1.38 -6.76 20.44
C ILE A 120 1.56 -8.03 19.63
N GLU A 121 0.64 -8.28 18.72
CA GLU A 121 0.60 -9.50 17.91
C GLU A 121 0.80 -9.20 16.43
N TYR A 122 1.44 -10.12 15.73
CA TYR A 122 1.46 -10.19 14.27
C TYR A 122 0.75 -11.46 13.81
N PHE A 123 -0.10 -11.36 12.80
CA PHE A 123 -0.61 -12.53 12.12
C PHE A 123 -0.93 -12.26 10.65
N TYR A 124 -0.81 -13.32 9.88
CA TYR A 124 -1.21 -13.36 8.48
C TYR A 124 -2.63 -13.93 8.33
N THR A 125 -3.42 -13.35 7.43
CA THR A 125 -4.74 -13.87 7.06
C THR A 125 -5.03 -13.62 5.58
N LEU A 126 -6.06 -14.29 5.05
CA LEU A 126 -6.54 -13.98 3.70
C LEU A 126 -7.24 -12.63 3.66
N ILE A 127 -7.11 -11.91 2.54
CA ILE A 127 -7.67 -10.55 2.42
C ILE A 127 -9.18 -10.51 2.62
N ASP A 128 -9.92 -11.51 2.14
CA ASP A 128 -11.36 -11.62 2.33
C ASP A 128 -11.75 -11.90 3.80
N ASP A 129 -10.96 -12.70 4.53
CA ASP A 129 -11.13 -12.90 5.95
C ASP A 129 -10.81 -11.61 6.74
N ALA A 130 -9.75 -10.89 6.35
CA ALA A 130 -9.43 -9.59 6.95
C ALA A 130 -10.57 -8.58 6.78
N VAL A 131 -11.21 -8.52 5.60
CA VAL A 131 -12.40 -7.68 5.36
C VAL A 131 -13.54 -8.05 6.32
N ALA A 132 -13.80 -9.33 6.51
CA ALA A 132 -14.85 -9.78 7.44
C ALA A 132 -14.51 -9.46 8.90
N ARG A 133 -13.23 -9.50 9.27
CA ARG A 133 -12.75 -9.18 10.62
C ARG A 133 -12.78 -7.68 10.92
N VAL A 134 -12.33 -6.84 9.99
CA VAL A 134 -12.27 -5.38 10.21
C VAL A 134 -13.64 -4.77 10.49
N MET A 135 -14.69 -5.29 9.86
CA MET A 135 -16.07 -4.84 10.08
C MET A 135 -16.60 -5.11 11.50
N LYS A 136 -15.97 -6.02 12.21
CA LYS A 136 -16.34 -6.44 13.58
C LYS A 136 -15.31 -6.04 14.63
N ALA A 137 -14.17 -5.51 14.20
CA ALA A 137 -13.05 -5.18 15.07
C ALA A 137 -13.31 -3.91 15.87
N LYS A 138 -12.74 -3.86 17.06
CA LYS A 138 -12.79 -2.66 17.93
C LYS A 138 -11.75 -1.59 17.55
N GLY A 139 -10.90 -1.85 16.55
CA GLY A 139 -9.73 -1.02 16.24
C GLY A 139 -8.49 -1.40 17.07
N GLY A 140 -7.46 -0.57 17.01
CA GLY A 140 -6.20 -0.80 17.75
C GLY A 140 -5.23 -1.72 17.00
N PHE A 141 -5.33 -1.83 15.69
CA PHE A 141 -4.44 -2.62 14.85
C PHE A 141 -4.07 -1.88 13.57
N ILE A 142 -2.97 -2.29 12.98
CA ILE A 142 -2.52 -1.89 11.66
C ILE A 142 -2.90 -3.01 10.68
N TRP A 143 -3.55 -2.65 9.59
CA TRP A 143 -3.83 -3.59 8.52
C TRP A 143 -2.89 -3.34 7.35
N ALA A 144 -1.85 -4.19 7.24
CA ALA A 144 -0.91 -4.15 6.13
C ALA A 144 -1.50 -4.86 4.91
N CYS A 145 -1.52 -4.16 3.79
CA CYS A 145 -2.04 -4.62 2.51
C CYS A 145 -1.05 -4.34 1.39
N LYS A 146 -1.11 -5.13 0.33
CA LYS A 146 -0.45 -4.77 -0.94
C LYS A 146 -1.07 -3.47 -1.48
N ASN A 147 -0.34 -2.77 -2.36
CA ASN A 147 -0.67 -1.44 -2.83
C ASN A 147 -2.15 -1.29 -3.25
N TYR A 148 -2.62 -2.07 -4.24
CA TYR A 148 -4.01 -1.96 -4.72
C TYR A 148 -5.04 -2.40 -3.67
N ASP A 149 -4.76 -3.47 -2.94
CA ASP A 149 -5.64 -3.93 -1.87
C ASP A 149 -5.79 -2.84 -0.79
N GLY A 150 -4.68 -2.20 -0.40
CA GLY A 150 -4.68 -1.11 0.57
C GLY A 150 -5.39 0.15 0.08
N ASP A 151 -5.23 0.51 -1.20
CA ASP A 151 -5.90 1.64 -1.82
C ASP A 151 -7.43 1.49 -1.73
N VAL A 152 -7.95 0.33 -2.14
CA VAL A 152 -9.41 0.05 -2.08
C VAL A 152 -9.91 -0.08 -0.64
N MET A 153 -9.17 -0.79 0.22
CA MET A 153 -9.62 -1.04 1.59
C MET A 153 -9.59 0.21 2.46
N SER A 154 -8.61 1.09 2.28
CA SER A 154 -8.56 2.36 3.01
C SER A 154 -9.75 3.27 2.67
N ASP A 155 -10.11 3.36 1.40
CA ASP A 155 -11.29 4.10 0.94
C ASP A 155 -12.59 3.51 1.50
N MET A 156 -12.71 2.18 1.51
CA MET A 156 -13.88 1.49 2.07
C MET A 156 -14.03 1.79 3.56
N VAL A 157 -12.96 1.65 4.34
CA VAL A 157 -12.99 1.91 5.79
C VAL A 157 -13.30 3.37 6.06
N SER A 158 -12.65 4.31 5.36
CA SER A 158 -12.91 5.74 5.54
C SER A 158 -14.34 6.13 5.22
N SER A 159 -14.91 5.55 4.16
CA SER A 159 -16.30 5.79 3.78
C SER A 159 -17.30 5.26 4.81
N ALA A 160 -16.96 4.17 5.52
CA ALA A 160 -17.80 3.60 6.57
C ALA A 160 -17.81 4.46 7.84
N PHE A 161 -16.73 5.19 8.14
CA PHE A 161 -16.59 5.97 9.36
C PHE A 161 -16.68 7.49 9.16
N GLY A 162 -16.84 7.96 7.95
CA GLY A 162 -16.92 9.39 7.69
C GLY A 162 -16.95 9.70 6.20
N SER A 163 -15.93 10.44 5.74
CA SER A 163 -15.81 10.89 4.36
C SER A 163 -14.38 10.74 3.87
N LEU A 164 -14.21 10.39 2.62
CA LEU A 164 -12.90 10.40 1.92
C LEU A 164 -12.19 11.75 2.07
N ALA A 165 -12.96 12.85 2.16
CA ALA A 165 -12.42 14.20 2.36
C ALA A 165 -11.71 14.40 3.71
N MET A 166 -11.80 13.46 4.63
CA MET A 166 -11.11 13.49 5.94
C MET A 166 -9.85 12.62 5.95
N MET A 167 -9.61 11.84 4.90
CA MET A 167 -8.44 10.97 4.84
C MET A 167 -7.15 11.74 4.66
N THR A 168 -6.17 11.36 5.48
CA THR A 168 -4.77 11.73 5.29
C THR A 168 -3.96 10.50 4.91
N SER A 169 -2.90 10.71 4.15
CA SER A 169 -1.91 9.71 3.80
C SER A 169 -0.56 10.09 4.39
N VAL A 170 0.16 9.09 4.86
CA VAL A 170 1.54 9.24 5.32
C VAL A 170 2.39 8.22 4.58
N LEU A 171 3.34 8.70 3.78
CA LEU A 171 4.32 7.86 3.12
C LEU A 171 5.57 7.78 4.01
N VAL A 172 5.99 6.58 4.32
CA VAL A 172 7.16 6.34 5.18
C VAL A 172 8.19 5.56 4.39
N SER A 173 9.41 6.12 4.30
CA SER A 173 10.54 5.40 3.69
C SER A 173 11.21 4.47 4.69
N PRO A 174 11.90 3.41 4.24
CA PRO A 174 12.71 2.56 5.11
C PRO A 174 13.81 3.30 5.87
N SER A 175 14.24 4.46 5.35
CA SER A 175 15.23 5.34 5.98
C SER A 175 14.65 6.32 6.99
N GLY A 176 13.33 6.25 7.25
CA GLY A 176 12.67 7.12 8.24
C GLY A 176 12.31 8.52 7.73
N VAL A 177 12.17 8.69 6.42
CA VAL A 177 11.61 9.92 5.84
C VAL A 177 10.10 9.80 5.81
N TYR A 178 9.40 10.85 6.21
CA TYR A 178 7.93 10.92 6.25
C TYR A 178 7.44 11.99 5.29
N GLU A 179 6.41 11.67 4.52
CA GLU A 179 5.66 12.61 3.69
C GLU A 179 4.18 12.54 4.10
N TYR A 180 3.59 13.69 4.35
CA TYR A 180 2.18 13.82 4.76
C TYR A 180 1.40 14.52 3.66
N GLU A 181 0.29 13.93 3.26
CA GLU A 181 -0.58 14.47 2.20
C GLU A 181 -2.06 14.24 2.51
N ALA A 182 -2.93 14.95 1.81
CA ALA A 182 -4.33 14.58 1.73
C ALA A 182 -4.46 13.34 0.83
N ALA A 183 -5.13 12.29 1.29
CA ALA A 183 -5.24 11.04 0.54
C ALA A 183 -6.16 11.14 -0.70
N HIS A 184 -7.00 12.16 -0.78
CA HIS A 184 -7.90 12.37 -1.90
C HIS A 184 -7.27 13.29 -2.97
N GLY A 185 -7.62 13.06 -4.23
CA GLY A 185 -7.27 13.94 -5.34
C GLY A 185 -8.16 15.19 -5.46
N THR A 186 -7.91 15.98 -6.51
CA THR A 186 -8.78 17.10 -6.89
C THR A 186 -10.12 16.60 -7.41
N VAL A 187 -11.21 17.18 -6.90
CA VAL A 187 -12.57 16.88 -7.38
C VAL A 187 -12.84 17.63 -8.67
N GLN A 188 -12.61 16.98 -9.81
CA GLN A 188 -12.79 17.59 -11.15
C GLN A 188 -14.16 18.26 -11.32
N ARG A 189 -15.21 17.67 -10.75
CA ARG A 189 -16.56 18.25 -10.80
C ARG A 189 -16.62 19.64 -10.18
N HIS A 190 -15.91 19.91 -9.09
CA HIS A 190 -15.83 21.22 -8.46
C HIS A 190 -15.07 22.21 -9.34
N TYR A 191 -13.98 21.78 -9.97
CA TYR A 191 -13.24 22.60 -10.90
C TYR A 191 -14.09 23.03 -12.13
N TYR A 192 -14.85 22.10 -12.71
CA TYR A 192 -15.74 22.44 -13.81
C TYR A 192 -16.90 23.36 -13.41
N LYS A 193 -17.41 23.25 -12.18
CA LYS A 193 -18.38 24.20 -11.64
C LYS A 193 -17.74 25.58 -11.46
N TYR A 194 -16.55 25.66 -10.91
CA TYR A 194 -15.80 26.90 -10.78
C TYR A 194 -15.60 27.59 -12.13
N LEU A 195 -15.23 26.87 -13.18
CA LEU A 195 -15.09 27.41 -14.53
C LEU A 195 -16.38 27.98 -15.11
N LYS A 196 -17.53 27.52 -14.65
CA LYS A 196 -18.86 28.03 -15.02
C LYS A 196 -19.35 29.21 -14.17
N GLY A 197 -18.54 29.63 -13.19
CA GLY A 197 -18.92 30.65 -12.23
C GLY A 197 -19.95 30.18 -11.19
N GLU A 198 -20.13 28.86 -11.03
CA GLU A 198 -20.99 28.28 -10.00
C GLU A 198 -20.28 28.28 -8.65
N GLU A 199 -21.07 28.40 -7.57
CA GLU A 199 -20.53 28.29 -6.20
C GLU A 199 -20.00 26.87 -5.94
N THR A 200 -18.81 26.79 -5.38
CA THR A 200 -18.17 25.53 -5.00
C THR A 200 -17.68 25.58 -3.57
N SER A 201 -17.74 24.44 -2.87
CA SER A 201 -17.17 24.28 -1.55
C SER A 201 -15.92 23.40 -1.60
N THR A 202 -14.89 23.76 -0.85
CA THR A 202 -13.67 22.96 -0.68
C THR A 202 -13.57 22.49 0.77
N ASN A 203 -13.37 21.20 0.97
CA ASN A 203 -13.10 20.65 2.30
C ASN A 203 -11.58 20.54 2.50
N SER A 204 -11.04 21.35 3.41
CA SER A 204 -9.61 21.39 3.74
C SER A 204 -9.20 20.49 4.92
N VAL A 205 -10.11 19.70 5.47
CA VAL A 205 -9.87 18.92 6.71
C VAL A 205 -8.69 17.95 6.55
N ALA A 206 -8.62 17.20 5.46
CA ALA A 206 -7.52 16.28 5.22
C ALA A 206 -6.17 17.00 5.13
N THR A 207 -6.12 18.16 4.49
CA THR A 207 -4.90 18.99 4.41
C THR A 207 -4.49 19.51 5.79
N ILE A 208 -5.45 19.95 6.62
CA ILE A 208 -5.18 20.40 7.99
C ILE A 208 -4.61 19.23 8.80
N PHE A 209 -5.19 18.04 8.72
CA PHE A 209 -4.70 16.87 9.43
C PHE A 209 -3.32 16.43 8.93
N ALA A 210 -3.04 16.51 7.63
CA ALA A 210 -1.71 16.24 7.09
C ALA A 210 -0.65 17.18 7.69
N TRP A 211 -0.93 18.49 7.74
CA TRP A 211 -0.05 19.48 8.38
C TRP A 211 0.11 19.23 9.88
N THR A 212 -0.96 18.91 10.58
CA THR A 212 -0.91 18.59 12.02
C THR A 212 -0.05 17.35 12.27
N GLY A 213 -0.20 16.31 11.45
CA GLY A 213 0.63 15.12 11.51
C GLY A 213 2.11 15.42 11.27
N ALA A 214 2.41 16.21 10.24
CA ALA A 214 3.78 16.62 9.92
C ALA A 214 4.43 17.43 11.05
N LEU A 215 3.70 18.39 11.62
CA LEU A 215 4.18 19.21 12.75
C LEU A 215 4.44 18.34 13.99
N ARG A 216 3.51 17.43 14.34
CA ARG A 216 3.69 16.50 15.44
C ARG A 216 4.95 15.66 15.25
N LYS A 217 5.12 15.06 14.07
CA LYS A 217 6.30 14.23 13.78
C LYS A 217 7.58 15.03 13.84
N ARG A 218 7.57 16.27 13.37
CA ARG A 218 8.72 17.18 13.48
C ARG A 218 9.03 17.50 14.93
N GLY A 219 8.00 17.77 15.75
CA GLY A 219 8.15 17.99 17.19
C GLY A 219 8.78 16.80 17.92
N GLU A 220 8.33 15.59 17.60
CA GLU A 220 8.93 14.35 18.13
C GLU A 220 10.41 14.21 17.75
N MET A 221 10.76 14.43 16.48
CA MET A 221 12.14 14.32 15.98
C MET A 221 13.08 15.33 16.61
N ASP A 222 12.62 16.56 16.82
CA ASP A 222 13.41 17.66 17.40
C ASP A 222 13.25 17.76 18.93
N LYS A 223 12.45 16.88 19.54
CA LYS A 223 12.13 16.91 20.99
C LYS A 223 11.51 18.24 21.44
N LEU A 224 10.64 18.79 20.62
CA LEU A 224 9.95 20.06 20.88
C LEU A 224 8.56 19.78 21.48
N GLU A 225 8.44 19.77 22.81
CA GLU A 225 7.17 19.46 23.50
C GLU A 225 6.01 20.35 23.07
N ALA A 226 6.26 21.65 22.86
CA ALA A 226 5.24 22.60 22.44
C ALA A 226 4.64 22.33 21.04
N VAL A 227 5.32 21.54 20.21
CA VAL A 227 4.86 21.19 18.85
C VAL A 227 4.22 19.81 18.83
N SER A 228 4.52 18.98 19.83
CA SER A 228 3.97 17.62 19.95
C SER A 228 2.57 17.60 20.59
N TYR A 229 2.16 18.72 21.18
CA TYR A 229 0.87 18.87 21.86
C TYR A 229 -0.23 19.28 20.88
#